data_a504b85ace2f170c8f0795f198f4f6e4
#
_entry.id   a504b85ace2f170c8f0795f198f4f6e4
#
_cell.length_a   1.000
_cell.length_b   1.000
_cell.length_c   1.000
_cell.angle_alpha   90.00
_cell.angle_beta   90.00
_cell.angle_gamma   90.00
#
_symmetry.space_group_name_H-M   'P 1'
#
loop_
_entity.id
_entity.type
_entity.pdbx_description
1 polymer ?
#
loop_
_entity_poly.entity_id
_entity_poly.type
_entity_poly.pdbx_seq_one_letter_code
_entity_poly.pdbx_strand_id
1 'polypeptide(L)'
;DIHIYKDEYPYNPPVIMGHEFSGIVDEVAGTDEYRPGDAVTGIPTTVVCGVCRYCVAGQHSLCDRRLSIGSGVHGVFTKYVVMPTWALRRIPEHLDLTIGALSEPLCCCVKAVSIRTSVTAGDVAVVTGPGPIGMLTTQVAKAEGAYVILTGTSADAERLELGARWADETVDIEEVDLLELVRDRTQGYGADVVYECSGSAAATRSAIELVRKQGTIMQIGLHGGPFEVDFFPAELKEIDIRTSFAGSLDAWDRTMVMLDQRRIELEPIVSDVVPLTEWENAFHRLLNREGMKILFEPVE
;
A
#
# COMPACT_ATOMS: atom_id res chain seq x y z
N ASP A 1 -8.69 5.98 -3.83
CA ASP A 1 -9.88 6.60 -4.46
C ASP A 1 -11.18 6.25 -3.75
N ILE A 2 -11.37 5.01 -3.24
CA ILE A 2 -12.60 4.62 -2.52
C ILE A 2 -12.89 5.53 -1.31
N HIS A 3 -11.88 5.90 -0.52
CA HIS A 3 -12.05 6.84 0.59
C HIS A 3 -12.47 8.24 0.14
N ILE A 4 -12.00 8.72 -1.03
CA ILE A 4 -12.46 9.98 -1.63
C ILE A 4 -13.92 9.86 -2.06
N TYR A 5 -14.28 8.76 -2.73
CA TYR A 5 -15.66 8.49 -3.18
C TYR A 5 -16.66 8.44 -2.01
N LYS A 6 -16.22 7.96 -0.84
CA LYS A 6 -17.00 7.92 0.40
C LYS A 6 -16.96 9.21 1.23
N ASP A 7 -16.25 10.24 0.76
CA ASP A 7 -16.03 11.50 1.52
C ASP A 7 -15.28 11.28 2.86
N GLU A 8 -14.45 10.23 2.92
CA GLU A 8 -13.63 9.89 4.09
C GLU A 8 -12.20 10.45 4.00
N TYR A 9 -11.82 11.03 2.86
CA TYR A 9 -10.48 11.59 2.62
C TYR A 9 -10.59 12.98 1.99
N PRO A 10 -9.83 13.98 2.47
CA PRO A 10 -9.92 15.36 1.99
C PRO A 10 -9.52 15.49 0.52
N TYR A 11 -10.31 16.24 -0.26
CA TYR A 11 -10.07 16.54 -1.66
C TYR A 11 -10.56 17.94 -2.03
N ASN A 12 -10.10 18.49 -3.15
CA ASN A 12 -10.41 19.85 -3.62
C ASN A 12 -11.32 19.79 -4.86
N PRO A 13 -12.65 19.73 -4.73
CA PRO A 13 -13.55 19.67 -5.88
C PRO A 13 -13.64 21.05 -6.61
N PRO A 14 -13.81 21.08 -7.96
CA PRO A 14 -13.85 19.90 -8.83
C PRO A 14 -12.46 19.32 -9.12
N VAL A 15 -12.30 18.01 -8.97
CA VAL A 15 -11.03 17.31 -9.22
C VAL A 15 -11.28 16.02 -10.00
N ILE A 16 -10.44 15.71 -10.99
CA ILE A 16 -10.38 14.39 -11.60
C ILE A 16 -9.70 13.47 -10.59
N MET A 17 -10.31 12.33 -10.28
CA MET A 17 -9.78 11.34 -9.34
C MET A 17 -8.67 10.48 -9.99
N GLY A 18 -8.17 9.50 -9.24
CA GLY A 18 -7.10 8.59 -9.65
C GLY A 18 -5.71 9.12 -9.30
N HIS A 19 -4.91 8.28 -8.66
CA HIS A 19 -3.55 8.64 -8.24
C HIS A 19 -2.53 7.52 -8.44
N GLU A 20 -2.97 6.37 -8.90
CA GLU A 20 -2.15 5.21 -9.25
C GLU A 20 -2.21 5.05 -10.77
N PHE A 21 -1.07 5.08 -11.44
CA PHE A 21 -1.04 5.04 -12.90
C PHE A 21 0.22 4.39 -13.44
N SER A 22 0.12 3.98 -14.68
CA SER A 22 1.19 3.71 -15.61
C SER A 22 0.81 4.29 -16.97
N GLY A 23 1.79 4.65 -17.75
CA GLY A 23 1.53 5.24 -19.06
C GLY A 23 2.79 5.40 -19.88
N ILE A 24 2.61 5.94 -21.08
CA ILE A 24 3.68 6.24 -22.01
C ILE A 24 3.89 7.76 -22.05
N VAL A 25 5.12 8.20 -21.99
CA VAL A 25 5.46 9.61 -22.21
C VAL A 25 5.08 9.99 -23.61
N ASP A 26 4.16 10.92 -23.77
CA ASP A 26 3.72 11.44 -25.07
C ASP A 26 4.58 12.65 -25.47
N GLU A 27 4.67 13.64 -24.60
CA GLU A 27 5.51 14.82 -24.78
C GLU A 27 6.35 15.11 -23.51
N VAL A 28 7.53 15.67 -23.70
CA VAL A 28 8.40 16.07 -22.60
C VAL A 28 9.10 17.37 -22.91
N ALA A 29 9.27 18.22 -21.90
CA ALA A 29 10.00 19.49 -22.01
C ALA A 29 10.95 19.69 -20.82
N GLY A 30 12.09 20.34 -21.07
CA GLY A 30 13.01 20.81 -20.04
C GLY A 30 13.90 19.75 -19.40
N THR A 31 13.98 18.54 -19.98
CA THR A 31 14.88 17.47 -19.50
C THR A 31 15.26 16.52 -20.62
N ASP A 32 16.42 15.91 -20.52
CA ASP A 32 16.90 14.81 -21.36
C ASP A 32 16.75 13.44 -20.67
N GLU A 33 16.19 13.43 -19.45
CA GLU A 33 16.02 12.21 -18.66
C GLU A 33 14.95 11.29 -19.23
N TYR A 34 13.86 11.87 -19.76
CA TYR A 34 12.75 11.14 -20.37
C TYR A 34 12.57 11.56 -21.83
N ARG A 35 11.98 10.69 -22.63
CA ARG A 35 11.65 10.91 -24.05
C ARG A 35 10.31 10.29 -24.40
N PRO A 36 9.63 10.77 -25.43
CA PRO A 36 8.42 10.13 -25.96
C PRO A 36 8.65 8.64 -26.23
N GLY A 37 7.71 7.82 -25.77
CA GLY A 37 7.77 6.36 -25.81
C GLY A 37 8.27 5.69 -24.53
N ASP A 38 8.82 6.42 -23.57
CA ASP A 38 9.24 5.83 -22.29
C ASP A 38 8.01 5.39 -21.47
N ALA A 39 8.04 4.14 -20.97
CA ALA A 39 7.02 3.61 -20.07
C ALA A 39 7.30 4.10 -18.63
N VAL A 40 6.31 4.73 -18.02
CA VAL A 40 6.46 5.39 -16.71
C VAL A 40 5.28 5.14 -15.78
N THR A 41 5.57 5.19 -14.50
CA THR A 41 4.66 5.42 -13.38
C THR A 41 5.16 6.62 -12.59
N GLY A 42 4.53 6.98 -11.47
CA GLY A 42 5.04 8.13 -10.75
C GLY A 42 4.45 8.39 -9.38
N ILE A 43 5.07 9.35 -8.72
CA ILE A 43 4.77 9.79 -7.37
C ILE A 43 3.52 10.65 -7.39
N PRO A 44 2.45 10.32 -6.63
CA PRO A 44 1.21 11.10 -6.65
C PRO A 44 1.37 12.52 -6.11
N THR A 45 2.27 12.74 -5.15
CA THR A 45 2.52 14.07 -4.57
C THR A 45 3.36 14.91 -5.53
N THR A 46 2.72 15.72 -6.36
CA THR A 46 3.35 16.47 -7.46
C THR A 46 3.64 17.92 -7.13
N VAL A 47 2.93 18.51 -6.18
CA VAL A 47 3.15 19.88 -5.71
C VAL A 47 3.72 19.84 -4.31
N VAL A 48 4.88 20.46 -4.12
CA VAL A 48 5.57 20.55 -2.82
C VAL A 48 6.27 21.91 -2.70
N CYS A 49 6.61 22.34 -1.48
CA CYS A 49 7.29 23.65 -1.32
C CYS A 49 8.79 23.58 -1.67
N GLY A 50 9.41 22.42 -1.73
CA GLY A 50 10.83 22.20 -2.04
C GLY A 50 11.83 22.59 -0.95
N VAL A 51 11.42 23.37 0.07
CA VAL A 51 12.34 24.01 1.03
C VAL A 51 12.11 23.60 2.49
N CYS A 52 11.00 22.96 2.83
CA CYS A 52 10.78 22.51 4.22
C CYS A 52 11.65 21.29 4.54
N ARG A 53 11.82 21.01 5.83
CA ARG A 53 12.63 19.89 6.30
C ARG A 53 12.23 18.53 5.68
N TYR A 54 10.95 18.35 5.41
CA TYR A 54 10.42 17.13 4.79
C TYR A 54 10.78 17.04 3.31
N CYS A 55 10.66 18.14 2.56
CA CYS A 55 11.06 18.16 1.15
C CYS A 55 12.57 17.91 0.99
N VAL A 56 13.40 18.57 1.81
CA VAL A 56 14.85 18.38 1.79
C VAL A 56 15.25 16.95 2.14
N ALA A 57 14.46 16.26 3.00
CA ALA A 57 14.67 14.86 3.37
C ALA A 57 14.00 13.86 2.42
N GLY A 58 13.45 14.26 1.26
CA GLY A 58 12.77 13.36 0.33
C GLY A 58 11.40 12.85 0.80
N GLN A 59 10.89 13.40 1.90
CA GLN A 59 9.60 13.02 2.52
C GLN A 59 8.48 13.92 1.99
N HIS A 60 8.29 13.97 0.68
CA HIS A 60 7.39 14.90 0.00
C HIS A 60 5.93 14.75 0.46
N SER A 61 5.49 13.54 0.78
CA SER A 61 4.16 13.24 1.32
C SER A 61 3.86 13.91 2.67
N LEU A 62 4.89 14.40 3.38
CA LEU A 62 4.77 15.09 4.66
C LEU A 62 4.92 16.61 4.56
N CYS A 63 5.05 17.16 3.36
CA CYS A 63 5.10 18.61 3.16
C CYS A 63 3.72 19.23 3.45
N ASP A 64 3.64 20.26 4.30
CA ASP A 64 2.38 20.93 4.65
C ASP A 64 1.72 21.63 3.45
N ARG A 65 2.48 21.92 2.40
CA ARG A 65 1.99 22.52 1.15
C ARG A 65 1.81 21.52 0.02
N ARG A 66 1.81 20.22 0.36
CA ARG A 66 1.67 19.18 -0.67
C ARG A 66 0.29 19.21 -1.31
N LEU A 67 0.27 18.99 -2.63
CA LEU A 67 -0.94 18.59 -3.33
C LEU A 67 -0.62 17.31 -4.12
N SER A 68 -1.53 16.36 -4.04
CA SER A 68 -1.42 15.09 -4.76
C SER A 68 -2.43 15.04 -5.90
N ILE A 69 -2.06 14.40 -6.99
CA ILE A 69 -3.00 14.09 -8.07
C ILE A 69 -4.15 13.24 -7.52
N GLY A 70 -5.32 13.40 -8.10
CA GLY A 70 -6.54 12.68 -7.70
C GLY A 70 -7.26 13.24 -6.48
N SER A 71 -6.65 14.18 -5.73
CA SER A 71 -7.28 14.81 -4.56
C SER A 71 -7.02 16.30 -4.47
N GLY A 72 -5.77 16.73 -4.48
CA GLY A 72 -5.38 18.15 -4.40
C GLY A 72 -5.33 18.85 -5.75
N VAL A 73 -4.94 18.15 -6.79
CA VAL A 73 -4.95 18.54 -8.21
C VAL A 73 -5.53 17.40 -9.05
N HIS A 74 -5.81 17.67 -10.34
CA HIS A 74 -6.37 16.67 -11.24
C HIS A 74 -5.50 15.41 -11.29
N GLY A 75 -6.17 14.27 -11.23
CA GLY A 75 -5.57 12.93 -11.22
C GLY A 75 -5.58 12.25 -12.58
N VAL A 76 -5.51 10.93 -12.53
CA VAL A 76 -5.19 10.07 -13.68
C VAL A 76 -6.39 9.28 -14.24
N PHE A 77 -7.61 9.53 -13.77
CA PHE A 77 -8.80 8.98 -14.44
C PHE A 77 -9.10 9.79 -15.70
N THR A 78 -8.13 9.80 -16.60
CA THR A 78 -8.13 10.56 -17.87
C THR A 78 -7.12 9.96 -18.84
N LYS A 79 -7.23 10.32 -20.12
CA LYS A 79 -6.31 9.85 -21.18
C LYS A 79 -4.89 10.44 -21.01
N TYR A 80 -4.78 11.70 -20.61
CA TYR A 80 -3.51 12.40 -20.45
C TYR A 80 -3.41 13.09 -19.10
N VAL A 81 -2.23 13.07 -18.52
CA VAL A 81 -1.88 13.79 -17.30
C VAL A 81 -0.55 14.51 -17.48
N VAL A 82 -0.43 15.68 -16.90
CA VAL A 82 0.83 16.43 -16.85
C VAL A 82 1.51 16.18 -15.52
N MET A 83 2.74 15.66 -15.57
CA MET A 83 3.53 15.30 -14.38
C MET A 83 4.88 16.03 -14.39
N PRO A 84 5.36 16.50 -13.22
CA PRO A 84 6.74 16.94 -13.13
C PRO A 84 7.70 15.75 -13.31
N THR A 85 8.76 15.94 -14.07
CA THR A 85 9.68 14.84 -14.43
C THR A 85 10.33 14.18 -13.22
N TRP A 86 10.63 14.93 -12.16
CA TRP A 86 11.19 14.39 -10.92
C TRP A 86 10.24 13.37 -10.22
N ALA A 87 8.94 13.43 -10.48
CA ALA A 87 7.95 12.52 -9.90
C ALA A 87 7.78 11.23 -10.72
N LEU A 88 8.36 11.14 -11.91
CA LEU A 88 8.26 9.96 -12.75
C LEU A 88 9.26 8.88 -12.33
N ARG A 89 8.91 7.64 -12.61
CA ARG A 89 9.78 6.45 -12.51
C ARG A 89 9.58 5.58 -13.74
N ARG A 90 10.68 5.09 -14.34
CA ARG A 90 10.59 4.12 -15.44
C ARG A 90 10.09 2.79 -14.93
N ILE A 91 9.16 2.22 -15.67
CA ILE A 91 8.68 0.85 -15.43
C ILE A 91 9.72 -0.11 -16.01
N PRO A 92 10.12 -1.18 -15.27
CA PRO A 92 11.00 -2.22 -15.81
C PRO A 92 10.44 -2.82 -17.11
N GLU A 93 11.27 -3.04 -18.12
CA GLU A 93 10.87 -3.49 -19.46
C GLU A 93 10.06 -4.80 -19.48
N HIS A 94 10.27 -5.65 -18.49
CA HIS A 94 9.58 -6.94 -18.39
C HIS A 94 8.22 -6.86 -17.69
N LEU A 95 7.90 -5.72 -17.08
CA LEU A 95 6.61 -5.52 -16.40
C LEU A 95 5.59 -5.00 -17.41
N ASP A 96 4.44 -5.63 -17.44
CA ASP A 96 3.32 -5.15 -18.25
C ASP A 96 2.95 -3.72 -17.85
N LEU A 97 2.71 -2.88 -18.85
CA LEU A 97 2.41 -1.46 -18.63
C LEU A 97 1.17 -1.28 -17.75
N THR A 98 0.10 -2.03 -18.01
CA THR A 98 -1.14 -1.93 -17.25
C THR A 98 -0.91 -2.27 -15.77
N ILE A 99 -0.13 -3.32 -15.51
CA ILE A 99 0.21 -3.77 -14.16
C ILE A 99 1.12 -2.77 -13.44
N GLY A 100 1.91 -2.01 -14.18
CA GLY A 100 2.80 -0.97 -13.66
C GLY A 100 2.10 0.08 -12.79
N ALA A 101 0.78 0.28 -12.93
CA ALA A 101 0.00 1.17 -12.07
C ALA A 101 0.04 0.78 -10.59
N LEU A 102 0.23 -0.51 -10.27
CA LEU A 102 0.33 -0.98 -8.89
C LEU A 102 1.66 -0.63 -8.21
N SER A 103 2.59 0.01 -8.91
CA SER A 103 3.85 0.49 -8.30
C SER A 103 3.60 1.50 -7.17
N GLU A 104 2.52 2.29 -7.26
CA GLU A 104 2.18 3.27 -6.21
C GLU A 104 1.80 2.58 -4.90
N PRO A 105 0.78 1.71 -4.83
CA PRO A 105 0.44 1.02 -3.59
C PRO A 105 1.57 0.10 -3.11
N LEU A 106 2.36 -0.49 -4.01
CA LEU A 106 3.57 -1.22 -3.62
C LEU A 106 4.57 -0.30 -2.90
N CYS A 107 4.79 0.91 -3.41
CA CYS A 107 5.69 1.88 -2.77
C CYS A 107 5.24 2.23 -1.33
N CYS A 108 3.94 2.32 -1.09
CA CYS A 108 3.42 2.52 0.27
C CYS A 108 3.78 1.36 1.19
N CYS A 109 3.70 0.11 0.70
CA CYS A 109 4.07 -1.09 1.44
C CYS A 109 5.59 -1.19 1.66
N VAL A 110 6.40 -0.89 0.64
CA VAL A 110 7.87 -0.84 0.75
C VAL A 110 8.30 0.20 1.79
N LYS A 111 7.67 1.38 1.81
CA LYS A 111 7.95 2.37 2.86
C LYS A 111 7.63 1.82 4.25
N ALA A 112 6.48 1.21 4.43
CA ALA A 112 6.05 0.69 5.72
C ALA A 112 6.99 -0.42 6.21
N VAL A 113 7.29 -1.40 5.36
CA VAL A 113 8.05 -2.61 5.72
C VAL A 113 9.56 -2.34 5.75
N SER A 114 10.12 -1.80 4.68
CA SER A 114 11.59 -1.73 4.52
C SER A 114 12.21 -0.47 5.10
N ILE A 115 11.44 0.60 5.33
CA ILE A 115 11.97 1.90 5.77
C ILE A 115 11.45 2.28 7.17
N ARG A 116 10.16 2.06 7.43
CA ARG A 116 9.54 2.47 8.69
C ARG A 116 9.62 1.39 9.77
N THR A 117 9.71 0.13 9.37
CA THR A 117 10.11 -1.00 10.20
C THR A 117 11.47 -1.54 9.76
N SER A 118 11.89 -2.69 10.20
CA SER A 118 13.15 -3.30 9.80
C SER A 118 13.04 -4.81 10.04
N VAL A 119 12.02 -5.42 9.42
CA VAL A 119 11.82 -6.87 9.50
C VAL A 119 12.94 -7.59 8.73
N THR A 120 13.42 -8.68 9.30
CA THR A 120 14.55 -9.45 8.77
C THR A 120 14.30 -10.96 8.88
N ALA A 121 15.24 -11.75 8.38
CA ALA A 121 15.18 -13.19 8.52
C ALA A 121 15.18 -13.64 9.99
N GLY A 122 14.21 -14.47 10.34
CA GLY A 122 13.97 -14.95 11.71
C GLY A 122 12.85 -14.21 12.43
N ASP A 123 12.42 -13.06 11.96
CA ASP A 123 11.28 -12.35 12.52
C ASP A 123 9.95 -13.00 12.06
N VAL A 124 8.96 -12.97 12.94
CA VAL A 124 7.57 -13.35 12.63
C VAL A 124 6.75 -12.08 12.47
N ALA A 125 6.18 -11.91 11.28
CA ALA A 125 5.33 -10.80 10.92
C ALA A 125 3.87 -11.25 10.76
N VAL A 126 2.94 -10.58 11.42
CA VAL A 126 1.50 -10.76 11.17
C VAL A 126 1.01 -9.60 10.30
N VAL A 127 0.30 -9.93 9.23
CA VAL A 127 -0.35 -8.94 8.33
C VAL A 127 -1.85 -9.10 8.45
N THR A 128 -2.56 -8.06 8.90
CA THR A 128 -4.01 -8.10 9.05
C THR A 128 -4.72 -7.47 7.86
N GLY A 129 -5.69 -8.18 7.31
CA GLY A 129 -6.50 -7.74 6.18
C GLY A 129 -5.88 -8.09 4.81
N PRO A 130 -6.45 -9.09 4.10
CA PRO A 130 -5.93 -9.59 2.83
C PRO A 130 -6.45 -8.76 1.63
N GLY A 131 -6.48 -7.43 1.77
CA GLY A 131 -6.72 -6.50 0.68
C GLY A 131 -5.45 -6.22 -0.14
N PRO A 132 -5.48 -5.33 -1.16
CA PRO A 132 -4.31 -5.03 -2.00
C PRO A 132 -3.08 -4.62 -1.17
N ILE A 133 -3.25 -3.78 -0.15
CA ILE A 133 -2.16 -3.34 0.73
C ILE A 133 -1.62 -4.51 1.56
N GLY A 134 -2.51 -5.36 2.12
CA GLY A 134 -2.06 -6.53 2.88
C GLY A 134 -1.30 -7.54 2.03
N MET A 135 -1.77 -7.81 0.80
CA MET A 135 -1.08 -8.69 -0.14
C MET A 135 0.31 -8.18 -0.53
N LEU A 136 0.42 -6.89 -0.83
CA LEU A 136 1.71 -6.27 -1.15
C LEU A 136 2.63 -6.22 0.07
N THR A 137 2.09 -5.91 1.27
CA THR A 137 2.85 -5.93 2.52
C THR A 137 3.39 -7.32 2.82
N THR A 138 2.57 -8.37 2.62
CA THR A 138 2.98 -9.78 2.74
C THR A 138 4.17 -10.08 1.84
N GLN A 139 4.09 -9.74 0.56
CA GLN A 139 5.17 -9.99 -0.39
C GLN A 139 6.45 -9.24 -0.02
N VAL A 140 6.34 -7.95 0.37
CA VAL A 140 7.52 -7.17 0.77
C VAL A 140 8.14 -7.75 2.05
N ALA A 141 7.35 -8.10 3.07
CA ALA A 141 7.87 -8.70 4.29
C ALA A 141 8.56 -10.06 4.02
N LYS A 142 7.99 -10.89 3.12
CA LYS A 142 8.65 -12.11 2.62
C LYS A 142 9.97 -11.81 1.90
N ALA A 143 9.98 -10.80 1.06
CA ALA A 143 11.17 -10.40 0.32
C ALA A 143 12.30 -9.88 1.26
N GLU A 144 11.96 -9.33 2.42
CA GLU A 144 12.92 -8.95 3.48
C GLU A 144 13.32 -10.16 4.37
N GLY A 145 12.64 -11.31 4.24
CA GLY A 145 13.03 -12.57 4.89
C GLY A 145 12.20 -12.98 6.09
N ALA A 146 11.12 -12.29 6.42
CA ALA A 146 10.25 -12.64 7.54
C ALA A 146 9.47 -13.94 7.30
N TYR A 147 9.10 -14.61 8.40
CA TYR A 147 8.00 -15.56 8.40
C TYR A 147 6.68 -14.77 8.50
N VAL A 148 5.80 -14.92 7.52
CA VAL A 148 4.61 -14.07 7.39
C VAL A 148 3.34 -14.87 7.57
N ILE A 149 2.50 -14.41 8.53
CA ILE A 149 1.15 -14.89 8.77
C ILE A 149 0.18 -13.82 8.24
N LEU A 150 -0.55 -14.12 7.16
CA LEU A 150 -1.58 -13.25 6.61
C LEU A 150 -2.94 -13.64 7.18
N THR A 151 -3.70 -12.66 7.68
CA THR A 151 -4.98 -12.92 8.34
C THR A 151 -6.14 -12.20 7.69
N GLY A 152 -7.31 -12.83 7.72
CA GLY A 152 -8.60 -12.31 7.26
C GLY A 152 -9.74 -12.94 8.03
N THR A 153 -10.96 -12.66 7.61
CA THR A 153 -12.20 -13.26 8.10
C THR A 153 -12.72 -14.31 7.11
N SER A 154 -13.72 -15.07 7.47
CA SER A 154 -14.39 -16.04 6.56
C SER A 154 -14.92 -15.38 5.28
N ALA A 155 -15.26 -14.08 5.34
CA ALA A 155 -15.64 -13.32 4.16
C ALA A 155 -14.46 -13.04 3.18
N ASP A 156 -13.23 -13.28 3.60
CA ASP A 156 -12.02 -13.06 2.81
C ASP A 156 -11.42 -14.38 2.28
N ALA A 157 -12.16 -15.49 2.28
CA ALA A 157 -11.64 -16.83 1.94
C ALA A 157 -10.86 -16.88 0.61
N GLU A 158 -11.44 -16.34 -0.48
CA GLU A 158 -10.78 -16.29 -1.79
C GLU A 158 -9.47 -15.47 -1.76
N ARG A 159 -9.45 -14.41 -0.97
CA ARG A 159 -8.26 -13.56 -0.81
C ARG A 159 -7.19 -14.27 0.02
N LEU A 160 -7.58 -14.99 1.06
CA LEU A 160 -6.65 -15.81 1.85
C LEU A 160 -6.06 -16.94 1.00
N GLU A 161 -6.86 -17.58 0.13
CA GLU A 161 -6.37 -18.57 -0.82
C GLU A 161 -5.32 -17.96 -1.78
N LEU A 162 -5.59 -16.77 -2.33
CA LEU A 162 -4.60 -16.06 -3.14
C LEU A 162 -3.34 -15.72 -2.33
N GLY A 163 -3.51 -15.23 -1.09
CA GLY A 163 -2.42 -14.84 -0.20
C GLY A 163 -1.47 -15.98 0.16
N ALA A 164 -1.97 -17.23 0.15
CA ALA A 164 -1.17 -18.44 0.39
C ALA A 164 -0.04 -18.66 -0.64
N ARG A 165 -0.05 -17.93 -1.76
CA ARG A 165 1.08 -17.91 -2.72
C ARG A 165 2.35 -17.30 -2.12
N TRP A 166 2.20 -16.37 -1.18
CA TRP A 166 3.30 -15.55 -0.68
C TRP A 166 3.51 -15.65 0.83
N ALA A 167 2.42 -15.78 1.61
CA ALA A 167 2.49 -15.98 3.05
C ALA A 167 2.99 -17.38 3.40
N ASP A 168 3.62 -17.53 4.56
CA ASP A 168 3.94 -18.87 5.11
C ASP A 168 2.69 -19.52 5.68
N GLU A 169 1.78 -18.73 6.25
CA GLU A 169 0.46 -19.17 6.70
C GLU A 169 -0.60 -18.13 6.36
N THR A 170 -1.79 -18.61 6.01
CA THR A 170 -3.01 -17.77 5.91
C THR A 170 -4.01 -18.24 6.96
N VAL A 171 -4.66 -17.30 7.64
CA VAL A 171 -5.49 -17.60 8.81
C VAL A 171 -6.84 -16.90 8.73
N ASP A 172 -7.91 -17.67 8.80
CA ASP A 172 -9.24 -17.17 9.10
C ASP A 172 -9.37 -17.01 10.62
N ILE A 173 -9.46 -15.76 11.08
CA ILE A 173 -9.51 -15.42 12.51
C ILE A 173 -10.85 -15.76 13.17
N GLU A 174 -11.87 -16.13 12.40
CA GLU A 174 -13.16 -16.58 12.92
C GLU A 174 -13.16 -18.09 13.22
N GLU A 175 -12.19 -18.84 12.64
CA GLU A 175 -12.05 -20.27 12.83
C GLU A 175 -10.84 -20.67 13.71
N VAL A 176 -9.80 -19.81 13.77
CA VAL A 176 -8.54 -20.11 14.46
C VAL A 176 -8.22 -19.04 15.49
N ASP A 177 -7.82 -19.47 16.70
CA ASP A 177 -7.25 -18.55 17.71
C ASP A 177 -5.87 -18.04 17.23
N LEU A 178 -5.89 -16.85 16.65
CA LEU A 178 -4.69 -16.22 16.09
C LEU A 178 -3.62 -15.95 17.17
N LEU A 179 -4.02 -15.64 18.40
CA LEU A 179 -3.07 -15.36 19.48
C LEU A 179 -2.33 -16.63 19.90
N GLU A 180 -3.03 -17.76 20.01
CA GLU A 180 -2.44 -19.05 20.30
C GLU A 180 -1.47 -19.46 19.17
N LEU A 181 -1.92 -19.37 17.92
CA LEU A 181 -1.09 -19.68 16.75
C LEU A 181 0.20 -18.87 16.70
N VAL A 182 0.10 -17.53 16.87
CA VAL A 182 1.30 -16.66 16.89
C VAL A 182 2.25 -17.03 18.03
N ARG A 183 1.72 -17.35 19.21
CA ARG A 183 2.54 -17.82 20.34
C ARG A 183 3.27 -19.12 20.04
N ASP A 184 2.60 -20.07 19.40
CA ASP A 184 3.23 -21.33 19.00
C ASP A 184 4.39 -21.12 18.02
N ARG A 185 4.25 -20.18 17.08
CA ARG A 185 5.32 -19.85 16.11
C ARG A 185 6.47 -19.05 16.71
N THR A 186 6.25 -18.43 17.87
CA THR A 186 7.20 -17.49 18.50
C THR A 186 7.65 -17.93 19.88
N GLN A 187 7.54 -19.21 20.22
CA GLN A 187 7.93 -19.74 21.54
C GLN A 187 7.22 -19.03 22.72
N GLY A 188 6.01 -18.52 22.49
CA GLY A 188 5.19 -17.82 23.46
C GLY A 188 5.41 -16.30 23.53
N TYR A 189 6.37 -15.75 22.76
CA TYR A 189 6.70 -14.31 22.86
C TYR A 189 5.69 -13.40 22.16
N GLY A 190 5.13 -13.77 21.03
CA GLY A 190 4.32 -12.95 20.14
C GLY A 190 5.09 -12.49 18.91
N ALA A 191 4.39 -11.84 17.96
CA ALA A 191 4.95 -11.38 16.69
C ALA A 191 5.99 -10.26 16.87
N ASP A 192 7.05 -10.27 16.08
CA ASP A 192 8.04 -9.20 16.05
C ASP A 192 7.44 -7.91 15.50
N VAL A 193 6.65 -8.04 14.43
CA VAL A 193 5.93 -6.92 13.80
C VAL A 193 4.50 -7.35 13.47
N VAL A 194 3.54 -6.46 13.73
CA VAL A 194 2.17 -6.56 13.23
C VAL A 194 1.92 -5.41 12.25
N TYR A 195 1.66 -5.73 10.99
CA TYR A 195 1.25 -4.79 9.95
C TYR A 195 -0.27 -4.74 9.90
N GLU A 196 -0.86 -3.65 10.38
CA GLU A 196 -2.29 -3.43 10.31
C GLU A 196 -2.65 -2.80 8.96
N CYS A 197 -3.24 -3.61 8.06
CA CYS A 197 -3.58 -3.22 6.70
C CYS A 197 -5.10 -3.15 6.44
N SER A 198 -5.92 -3.54 7.42
CA SER A 198 -7.39 -3.59 7.24
C SER A 198 -8.08 -2.25 7.51
N GLY A 199 -7.48 -1.38 8.32
CA GLY A 199 -8.13 -0.16 8.85
C GLY A 199 -9.25 -0.48 9.84
N SER A 200 -9.30 -1.70 10.39
CA SER A 200 -10.30 -2.13 11.36
C SER A 200 -9.87 -1.81 12.78
N ALA A 201 -10.79 -1.19 13.55
CA ALA A 201 -10.55 -0.95 14.97
C ALA A 201 -10.32 -2.25 15.77
N ALA A 202 -10.98 -3.35 15.37
CA ALA A 202 -10.80 -4.65 15.99
C ALA A 202 -9.38 -5.19 15.73
N ALA A 203 -8.90 -5.12 14.49
CA ALA A 203 -7.55 -5.56 14.14
C ALA A 203 -6.47 -4.73 14.84
N THR A 204 -6.66 -3.40 14.98
CA THR A 204 -5.72 -2.55 15.73
C THR A 204 -5.67 -2.93 17.22
N ARG A 205 -6.80 -3.28 17.85
CA ARG A 205 -6.80 -3.78 19.24
C ARG A 205 -6.09 -5.12 19.33
N SER A 206 -6.40 -6.06 18.46
CA SER A 206 -5.74 -7.37 18.43
C SER A 206 -4.23 -7.26 18.20
N ALA A 207 -3.77 -6.29 17.43
CA ALA A 207 -2.35 -6.07 17.20
C ALA A 207 -1.57 -5.85 18.49
N ILE A 208 -2.16 -5.18 19.50
CA ILE A 208 -1.54 -4.96 20.83
C ILE A 208 -1.37 -6.29 21.58
N GLU A 209 -2.29 -7.25 21.40
CA GLU A 209 -2.19 -8.56 22.02
C GLU A 209 -1.19 -9.46 21.31
N LEU A 210 -1.20 -9.44 19.98
CA LEU A 210 -0.39 -10.29 19.11
C LEU A 210 1.10 -9.97 19.15
N VAL A 211 1.44 -8.67 19.23
CA VAL A 211 2.83 -8.22 19.19
C VAL A 211 3.56 -8.57 20.49
N ARG A 212 4.84 -8.97 20.37
CA ARG A 212 5.69 -9.24 21.55
C ARG A 212 6.04 -7.97 22.32
N LYS A 213 6.63 -8.14 23.52
CA LYS A 213 7.28 -7.02 24.23
C LYS A 213 8.38 -6.42 23.37
N GLN A 214 8.42 -5.09 23.32
CA GLN A 214 9.34 -4.30 22.47
C GLN A 214 9.24 -4.65 20.98
N GLY A 215 8.08 -5.17 20.55
CA GLY A 215 7.77 -5.38 19.14
C GLY A 215 7.16 -4.12 18.53
N THR A 216 6.88 -4.17 17.23
CA THR A 216 6.37 -3.03 16.47
C THR A 216 4.98 -3.30 15.92
N ILE A 217 4.08 -2.35 16.09
CA ILE A 217 2.82 -2.27 15.33
C ILE A 217 3.00 -1.21 14.26
N MET A 218 2.82 -1.58 13.00
CA MET A 218 2.84 -0.67 11.86
C MET A 218 1.43 -0.50 11.33
N GLN A 219 0.84 0.66 11.58
CA GLN A 219 -0.48 1.03 11.07
C GLN A 219 -0.35 1.55 9.64
N ILE A 220 -0.96 0.85 8.68
CA ILE A 220 -1.00 1.20 7.25
C ILE A 220 -2.45 1.45 6.82
N GLY A 221 -3.38 0.60 7.28
CA GLY A 221 -4.80 0.73 7.00
C GLY A 221 -5.36 2.06 7.53
N LEU A 222 -6.20 2.71 6.74
CA LEU A 222 -6.87 3.95 7.12
C LEU A 222 -8.18 3.64 7.85
N HIS A 223 -8.36 4.23 9.02
CA HIS A 223 -9.62 4.12 9.76
C HIS A 223 -10.65 5.12 9.23
N GLY A 224 -11.89 4.68 9.10
CA GLY A 224 -13.00 5.53 8.66
C GLY A 224 -13.49 6.53 9.73
N GLY A 225 -13.00 6.45 10.97
CA GLY A 225 -13.40 7.33 12.07
C GLY A 225 -12.68 7.02 13.39
N PRO A 226 -12.94 7.79 14.45
CA PRO A 226 -12.34 7.56 15.76
C PRO A 226 -12.86 6.26 16.40
N PHE A 227 -12.01 5.60 17.20
CA PHE A 227 -12.34 4.41 17.96
C PHE A 227 -11.55 4.38 19.27
N GLU A 228 -12.04 3.60 20.24
CA GLU A 228 -11.40 3.44 21.54
C GLU A 228 -10.37 2.32 21.52
N VAL A 229 -9.22 2.59 22.16
CA VAL A 229 -8.12 1.62 22.36
C VAL A 229 -7.65 1.71 23.80
N ASP A 230 -7.51 0.55 24.45
CA ASP A 230 -6.81 0.45 25.73
C ASP A 230 -5.30 0.39 25.48
N PHE A 231 -4.58 1.45 25.87
CA PHE A 231 -3.14 1.55 25.73
C PHE A 231 -2.36 0.90 26.88
N PHE A 232 -3.00 0.57 27.99
CA PHE A 232 -2.29 0.03 29.15
C PHE A 232 -1.48 -1.25 28.84
N PRO A 233 -2.02 -2.24 28.07
CA PRO A 233 -1.20 -3.38 27.65
C PRO A 233 -0.02 -3.00 26.76
N ALA A 234 -0.16 -1.98 25.91
CA ALA A 234 0.92 -1.49 25.06
C ALA A 234 2.06 -0.85 25.87
N GLU A 235 1.72 -0.08 26.90
CA GLU A 235 2.68 0.50 27.84
C GLU A 235 3.48 -0.58 28.60
N LEU A 236 2.79 -1.62 29.10
CA LEU A 236 3.44 -2.74 29.81
C LEU A 236 4.37 -3.59 28.92
N LYS A 237 4.11 -3.60 27.62
CA LYS A 237 4.93 -4.29 26.63
C LYS A 237 6.02 -3.41 26.02
N GLU A 238 6.04 -2.10 26.29
CA GLU A 238 6.94 -1.12 25.63
C GLU A 238 6.87 -1.21 24.10
N ILE A 239 5.65 -1.25 23.52
CA ILE A 239 5.44 -1.46 22.09
C ILE A 239 5.78 -0.18 21.31
N ASP A 240 6.48 -0.33 20.19
CA ASP A 240 6.61 0.71 19.18
C ASP A 240 5.34 0.76 18.30
N ILE A 241 4.56 1.83 18.40
CA ILE A 241 3.45 2.07 17.47
C ILE A 241 3.89 3.09 16.41
N ARG A 242 3.96 2.64 15.17
CA ARG A 242 4.40 3.44 14.02
C ARG A 242 3.29 3.53 12.99
N THR A 243 3.31 4.59 12.20
CA THR A 243 2.38 4.79 11.08
C THR A 243 3.16 5.01 9.80
N SER A 244 2.56 4.66 8.67
CA SER A 244 3.09 4.97 7.34
C SER A 244 2.02 5.62 6.49
N PHE A 245 2.39 6.68 5.75
CA PHE A 245 1.48 7.39 4.87
C PHE A 245 2.16 7.68 3.53
N ALA A 246 1.56 7.20 2.44
CA ALA A 246 2.05 7.34 1.06
C ALA A 246 3.52 6.90 0.88
N GLY A 247 4.07 7.05 -0.30
CA GLY A 247 5.48 6.78 -0.60
C GLY A 247 6.43 7.90 -0.17
N SER A 248 7.74 7.62 -0.18
CA SER A 248 8.84 8.58 -0.10
C SER A 248 9.81 8.33 -1.25
N LEU A 249 10.74 9.24 -1.54
CA LEU A 249 11.63 9.08 -2.69
C LEU A 249 12.45 7.79 -2.61
N ASP A 250 13.04 7.51 -1.45
CA ASP A 250 13.81 6.30 -1.17
C ASP A 250 12.96 5.01 -1.27
N ALA A 251 11.68 5.08 -0.87
CA ALA A 251 10.76 3.96 -1.05
C ALA A 251 10.46 3.70 -2.52
N TRP A 252 10.29 4.76 -3.32
CA TRP A 252 10.09 4.63 -4.76
C TRP A 252 11.29 4.00 -5.46
N ASP A 253 12.49 4.45 -5.14
CA ASP A 253 13.72 3.90 -5.72
C ASP A 253 13.85 2.40 -5.36
N ARG A 254 13.58 2.03 -4.11
CA ARG A 254 13.59 0.63 -3.67
C ARG A 254 12.48 -0.20 -4.33
N THR A 255 11.30 0.38 -4.54
CA THR A 255 10.18 -0.26 -5.25
C THR A 255 10.58 -0.65 -6.66
N MET A 256 11.19 0.27 -7.42
CA MET A 256 11.64 -0.02 -8.77
C MET A 256 12.70 -1.12 -8.80
N VAL A 257 13.62 -1.14 -7.84
CA VAL A 257 14.63 -2.22 -7.71
C VAL A 257 13.96 -3.56 -7.42
N MET A 258 12.97 -3.63 -6.51
CA MET A 258 12.26 -4.87 -6.21
C MET A 258 11.48 -5.41 -7.41
N LEU A 259 10.87 -4.52 -8.19
CA LEU A 259 10.16 -4.87 -9.43
C LEU A 259 11.15 -5.36 -10.50
N ASP A 260 12.27 -4.65 -10.70
CA ASP A 260 13.30 -5.04 -11.67
C ASP A 260 13.90 -6.42 -11.34
N GLN A 261 14.09 -6.71 -10.07
CA GLN A 261 14.57 -8.00 -9.57
C GLN A 261 13.49 -9.08 -9.53
N ARG A 262 12.25 -8.80 -9.94
CA ARG A 262 11.10 -9.73 -9.92
C ARG A 262 10.82 -10.33 -8.54
N ARG A 263 11.02 -9.56 -7.47
CA ARG A 263 10.79 -10.02 -6.10
C ARG A 263 9.33 -9.93 -5.68
N ILE A 264 8.52 -9.19 -6.44
CA ILE A 264 7.10 -8.90 -6.17
C ILE A 264 6.28 -9.26 -7.41
N GLU A 265 5.18 -9.95 -7.20
CA GLU A 265 4.20 -10.30 -8.22
C GLU A 265 2.97 -9.39 -8.10
N LEU A 266 2.79 -8.49 -9.04
CA LEU A 266 1.65 -7.54 -9.03
C LEU A 266 0.42 -8.09 -9.75
N GLU A 267 0.62 -8.85 -10.83
CA GLU A 267 -0.44 -9.32 -11.73
C GLU A 267 -1.58 -10.08 -11.00
N PRO A 268 -1.31 -11.02 -10.05
CA PRO A 268 -2.39 -11.75 -9.39
C PRO A 268 -3.30 -10.89 -8.49
N ILE A 269 -2.89 -9.65 -8.19
CA ILE A 269 -3.67 -8.70 -7.38
C ILE A 269 -4.72 -7.99 -8.23
N VAL A 270 -4.52 -7.91 -9.56
CA VAL A 270 -5.46 -7.29 -10.49
C VAL A 270 -6.61 -8.26 -10.75
N SER A 271 -7.81 -7.85 -10.38
CA SER A 271 -9.02 -8.65 -10.61
C SER A 271 -9.64 -8.39 -11.96
N ASP A 272 -9.47 -7.18 -12.49
CA ASP A 272 -10.08 -6.79 -13.76
C ASP A 272 -9.43 -5.53 -14.33
N VAL A 273 -9.55 -5.36 -15.64
CA VAL A 273 -9.18 -4.15 -16.39
C VAL A 273 -10.40 -3.75 -17.22
N VAL A 274 -10.95 -2.57 -16.94
CA VAL A 274 -12.21 -2.12 -17.54
C VAL A 274 -12.07 -0.72 -18.15
N PRO A 275 -12.86 -0.38 -19.18
CA PRO A 275 -12.91 0.99 -19.67
C PRO A 275 -13.27 1.99 -18.57
N LEU A 276 -12.67 3.19 -18.60
CA LEU A 276 -12.97 4.22 -17.59
C LEU A 276 -14.46 4.59 -17.54
N THR A 277 -15.21 4.40 -18.62
CA THR A 277 -16.68 4.59 -18.64
C THR A 277 -17.45 3.66 -17.71
N GLU A 278 -16.84 2.56 -17.26
CA GLU A 278 -17.44 1.61 -16.32
C GLU A 278 -17.08 1.90 -14.85
N TRP A 279 -16.54 3.08 -14.57
CA TRP A 279 -16.04 3.46 -13.24
C TRP A 279 -17.05 3.22 -12.11
N GLU A 280 -18.31 3.56 -12.31
CA GLU A 280 -19.35 3.44 -11.28
C GLU A 280 -19.57 1.97 -10.87
N ASN A 281 -19.67 1.08 -11.86
CA ASN A 281 -19.78 -0.35 -11.62
C ASN A 281 -18.54 -0.90 -10.91
N ALA A 282 -17.34 -0.51 -11.33
CA ALA A 282 -16.09 -0.92 -10.70
C ALA A 282 -16.00 -0.49 -9.23
N PHE A 283 -16.40 0.75 -8.91
CA PHE A 283 -16.45 1.24 -7.53
C PHE A 283 -17.45 0.45 -6.69
N HIS A 284 -18.65 0.17 -7.21
CA HIS A 284 -19.67 -0.63 -6.51
C HIS A 284 -19.19 -2.06 -6.24
N ARG A 285 -18.54 -2.71 -7.21
CA ARG A 285 -17.95 -4.03 -7.02
C ARG A 285 -16.94 -4.03 -5.88
N LEU A 286 -16.01 -3.08 -5.85
CA LEU A 286 -15.00 -2.98 -4.78
C LEU A 286 -15.62 -2.66 -3.42
N LEU A 287 -16.68 -1.85 -3.36
CA LEU A 287 -17.43 -1.59 -2.11
C LEU A 287 -18.11 -2.84 -1.58
N ASN A 288 -18.57 -3.72 -2.47
CA ASN A 288 -19.14 -5.03 -2.13
C ASN A 288 -18.09 -6.12 -1.90
N ARG A 289 -16.78 -5.77 -1.89
CA ARG A 289 -15.65 -6.70 -1.79
C ARG A 289 -15.51 -7.69 -2.96
N GLU A 290 -16.11 -7.39 -4.09
CA GLU A 290 -16.02 -8.17 -5.32
C GLU A 290 -14.70 -7.81 -6.04
N GLY A 291 -13.75 -8.72 -5.99
CA GLY A 291 -12.39 -8.50 -6.49
C GLY A 291 -11.48 -7.79 -5.50
N MET A 292 -10.29 -7.41 -5.97
CA MET A 292 -9.24 -6.81 -5.15
C MET A 292 -8.76 -5.48 -5.72
N LYS A 293 -8.28 -5.46 -6.97
CA LYS A 293 -7.84 -4.25 -7.69
C LYS A 293 -8.45 -4.25 -9.07
N ILE A 294 -9.17 -3.19 -9.42
CA ILE A 294 -9.71 -2.97 -10.76
C ILE A 294 -8.97 -1.79 -11.38
N LEU A 295 -8.41 -1.99 -12.55
CA LEU A 295 -7.69 -0.97 -13.31
C LEU A 295 -8.60 -0.38 -14.38
N PHE A 296 -8.41 0.92 -14.67
CA PHE A 296 -9.14 1.60 -15.73
C PHE A 296 -8.26 1.82 -16.95
N GLU A 297 -8.77 1.45 -18.11
CA GLU A 297 -8.24 1.91 -19.39
C GLU A 297 -8.95 3.21 -19.80
N PRO A 298 -8.19 4.28 -20.09
CA PRO A 298 -8.78 5.50 -20.63
C PRO A 298 -9.43 5.22 -22.00
N VAL A 299 -10.62 5.78 -22.20
CA VAL A 299 -11.31 5.71 -23.51
C VAL A 299 -10.85 6.84 -24.42
N GLU A 300 -10.98 6.64 -25.74
CA GLU A 300 -10.63 7.62 -26.77
C GLU A 300 -11.50 8.90 -26.72
#